data_77adb2ab93c95cf61b3d3d69cc476be2
#
_entry.id   77adb2ab93c95cf61b3d3d69cc476be2
#
_cell.length_a   1.000
_cell.length_b   1.000
_cell.length_c   1.000
_cell.angle_alpha   90.00
_cell.angle_beta   90.00
_cell.angle_gamma   90.00
#
_symmetry.space_group_name_H-M   'P 1'
#
loop_
_entity.id
_entity.type
_entity.pdbx_description
1 polymer ?
#
loop_
_entity_poly.entity_id
_entity_poly.type
_entity_poly.pdbx_seq_one_letter_code
_entity_poly.pdbx_strand_id
1 'polypeptide(L)' 'MPYVNLKLVGKLTKDQKEKIAQEFSDTLLKVAGKPKESLYLVIDEVSGENWAKGDKFFG' A
#
# COMPACT_ATOMS: atom_id res chain seq x y z
N MET A 1 14.77 8.96 -1.17
CA MET A 1 14.09 7.66 -1.28
C MET A 1 12.60 7.82 -1.03
N PRO A 2 11.75 7.65 -2.04
CA PRO A 2 10.32 7.73 -1.79
C PRO A 2 9.82 6.50 -1.03
N TYR A 3 8.80 6.70 -0.24
CA TYR A 3 8.19 5.66 0.55
C TYR A 3 6.68 5.75 0.45
N VAL A 4 6.03 4.63 0.15
CA VAL A 4 4.57 4.54 0.07
C VAL A 4 4.11 3.46 1.06
N ASN A 5 3.14 3.80 1.88
CA ASN A 5 2.54 2.84 2.80
C ASN A 5 1.05 2.72 2.51
N LEU A 6 0.62 1.52 2.18
CA LEU A 6 -0.79 1.22 1.96
C LEU A 6 -1.30 0.41 3.15
N LYS A 7 -2.26 0.96 3.86
CA LYS A 7 -2.93 0.25 4.95
C LYS A 7 -4.36 -0.07 4.54
N LEU A 8 -4.81 -1.27 4.84
CA LEU A 8 -6.18 -1.67 4.52
C LEU A 8 -6.66 -2.69 5.53
N VAL A 9 -7.99 -2.77 5.66
CA VAL A 9 -8.62 -3.84 6.42
C VAL A 9 -8.79 -5.02 5.49
N GLY A 10 -8.32 -6.19 5.92
CA GLY A 10 -8.42 -7.40 5.13
C GLY A 10 -7.10 -7.78 4.49
N LYS A 11 -7.19 -8.58 3.44
CA LYS A 11 -6.01 -9.14 2.79
C LYS A 11 -6.10 -9.01 1.28
N LEU A 12 -4.94 -8.91 0.66
CA LEU A 12 -4.79 -8.92 -0.78
C LEU A 12 -4.09 -10.22 -1.19
N THR A 13 -4.34 -10.66 -2.42
CA THR A 13 -3.58 -11.78 -2.97
C THR A 13 -2.18 -11.34 -3.33
N LYS A 14 -1.29 -12.31 -3.52
CA LYS A 14 0.07 -12.01 -3.95
C LYS A 14 0.09 -11.26 -5.28
N ASP A 15 -0.75 -11.69 -6.23
CA ASP A 15 -0.83 -11.03 -7.54
C ASP A 15 -1.29 -9.59 -7.43
N GLN A 16 -2.28 -9.34 -6.56
CA GLN A 16 -2.74 -7.97 -6.33
C GLN A 16 -1.65 -7.09 -5.75
N LYS A 17 -0.89 -7.60 -4.80
CA LYS A 17 0.22 -6.86 -4.20
C LYS A 17 1.29 -6.52 -5.23
N GLU A 18 1.64 -7.49 -6.07
CA GLU A 18 2.63 -7.27 -7.11
C GLU A 18 2.19 -6.20 -8.09
N LYS A 19 0.92 -6.24 -8.50
CA LYS A 19 0.39 -5.26 -9.44
C LYS A 19 0.31 -3.87 -8.82
N ILE A 20 -0.09 -3.77 -7.56
CA ILE A 20 -0.12 -2.50 -6.84
C ILE A 20 1.29 -1.90 -6.77
N ALA A 21 2.27 -2.70 -6.42
CA ALA A 21 3.65 -2.23 -6.34
C ALA A 21 4.14 -1.75 -7.71
N GLN A 22 3.81 -2.49 -8.75
CA GLN A 22 4.20 -2.13 -10.10
C GLN A 22 3.58 -0.80 -10.53
N GLU A 23 2.28 -0.64 -10.31
CA GLU A 23 1.57 0.55 -10.76
C GLU A 23 1.93 1.78 -9.94
N PHE A 24 2.13 1.63 -8.64
CA PHE A 24 2.56 2.76 -7.81
C PHE A 24 3.97 3.22 -8.19
N SER A 25 4.87 2.27 -8.45
CA SER A 25 6.23 2.62 -8.85
C SER A 25 6.25 3.23 -10.24
N ASP A 26 5.39 2.77 -11.16
CA ASP A 26 5.24 3.39 -12.47
C ASP A 26 4.81 4.84 -12.35
N THR A 27 3.86 5.12 -11.48
CA THR A 27 3.37 6.48 -11.27
C THR A 27 4.47 7.41 -10.77
N LEU A 28 5.25 6.97 -9.79
CA LEU A 28 6.32 7.80 -9.25
C LEU A 28 7.45 8.03 -10.26
N LEU A 29 7.73 7.04 -11.09
CA LEU A 29 8.69 7.22 -12.16
C LEU A 29 8.16 8.23 -13.18
N LYS A 30 6.92 8.07 -13.61
CA LYS A 30 6.32 8.88 -14.67
C LYS A 30 6.11 10.33 -14.24
N VAL A 31 5.60 10.53 -13.04
CA VAL A 31 5.20 11.87 -12.58
C VAL A 31 6.34 12.61 -11.90
N ALA A 32 7.12 11.91 -11.08
CA ALA A 32 8.14 12.53 -10.23
C ALA A 32 9.56 12.18 -10.64
N GLY A 33 9.75 11.36 -11.68
CA GLY A 33 11.08 10.97 -12.14
C GLY A 33 11.86 10.12 -11.16
N LYS A 34 11.17 9.42 -10.24
CA LYS A 34 11.84 8.59 -9.25
C LYS A 34 12.03 7.17 -9.79
N PRO A 35 13.27 6.66 -9.83
CA PRO A 35 13.51 5.29 -10.30
C PRO A 35 12.78 4.27 -9.46
N LYS A 36 12.31 3.19 -10.09
CA LYS A 36 11.56 2.16 -9.38
C LYS A 36 12.36 1.53 -8.24
N GLU A 37 13.64 1.32 -8.46
CA GLU A 37 14.49 0.69 -7.45
C GLU A 37 14.76 1.58 -6.25
N SER A 38 14.38 2.84 -6.28
CA SER A 38 14.53 3.73 -5.13
C SER A 38 13.26 3.81 -4.28
N LEU A 39 12.14 3.24 -4.76
CA LEU A 39 10.87 3.27 -4.05
C LEU A 39 10.79 2.13 -3.04
N TYR A 40 10.40 2.45 -1.83
CA TYR A 40 10.01 1.46 -0.84
C TYR A 40 8.50 1.51 -0.66
N LEU A 41 7.86 0.36 -0.80
CA LEU A 41 6.42 0.25 -0.69
C LEU A 41 6.09 -0.82 0.35
N VAL A 42 5.27 -0.45 1.32
CA VAL A 42 4.86 -1.36 2.40
C VAL A 42 3.36 -1.50 2.36
N ILE A 43 2.88 -2.73 2.48
CA ILE A 43 1.45 -3.03 2.55
C ILE A 43 1.16 -3.58 3.93
N ASP A 44 0.32 -2.88 4.69
CA ASP A 44 -0.11 -3.30 6.01
C ASP A 44 -1.54 -3.83 5.93
N GLU A 45 -1.68 -5.14 6.10
CA GLU A 45 -2.97 -5.79 6.14
C GLU A 45 -3.42 -5.86 7.59
N VAL A 46 -4.47 -5.12 7.92
CA VAL A 46 -4.91 -4.92 9.29
C VAL A 46 -6.22 -5.69 9.52
N SER A 47 -6.30 -6.36 10.67
CA SER A 47 -7.57 -6.97 11.08
C SER A 47 -8.59 -5.90 11.40
N GLY A 48 -9.87 -6.16 11.09
CA GLY A 48 -10.94 -5.22 11.40
C GLY A 48 -11.04 -4.89 12.89
N GLU A 49 -10.62 -5.82 13.75
CA GLU A 49 -10.64 -5.57 15.18
C GLU A 49 -9.62 -4.50 15.61
N ASN A 50 -8.70 -4.15 14.73
CA ASN A 50 -7.68 -3.13 14.98
C ASN A 50 -7.92 -1.84 14.20
N TRP A 51 -9.08 -1.71 13.57
CA TRP A 51 -9.39 -0.57 12.72
C TRP A 51 -10.72 0.03 13.13
N ALA A 52 -10.71 1.26 13.58
CA ALA A 52 -11.91 1.93 14.07
C ALA A 52 -12.18 3.20 13.29
N LYS A 53 -13.45 3.50 13.10
CA LYS A 53 -13.91 4.81 12.66
C LYS A 53 -14.59 5.45 13.88
N GLY A 54 -13.94 6.44 14.48
CA GLY A 54 -14.38 6.95 15.76
C GLY A 54 -14.24 5.86 16.82
N ASP A 55 -15.33 5.52 17.48
CA ASP A 55 -15.34 4.46 18.49
C ASP A 55 -15.92 3.13 17.98
N LYS A 56 -16.12 3.00 16.67
CA LYS A 56 -16.69 1.79 16.05
C LYS A 56 -15.62 1.03 15.31
N PHE A 57 -15.41 -0.22 15.68
CA PHE A 57 -14.44 -1.08 15.03
C PHE A 57 -15.08 -1.85 13.89
N PHE A 58 -14.25 -2.28 12.95
CA PHE A 58 -14.70 -2.94 11.72
C PHE A 58 -14.82 -4.45 11.87
N GLY A 59 -14.41 -5.00 13.01
CA GLY A 59 -14.51 -6.43 13.23
C GLY A 59 -14.71 -6.84 14.64
#